data_604330a1e3aca74d509d5de8e71cbcfd
#
_entry.id   604330a1e3aca74d509d5de8e71cbcfd
#
_cell.length_a   1.000
_cell.length_b   1.000
_cell.length_c   1.000
_cell.angle_alpha   90.00
_cell.angle_beta   90.00
_cell.angle_gamma   90.00
#
_symmetry.space_group_name_H-M   'P 1'
#
loop_
_entity.id
_entity.type
_entity.pdbx_description
1 polymer ?
#
loop_
_entity_poly.entity_id
_entity_poly.type
_entity_poly.pdbx_seq_one_letter_code
_entity_poly.pdbx_strand_id
1 'polypeptide(L)'
;MSLNEFLSLNPLAFVMTAGLIGLLIGSFLNVVVWRLPKMLEREWRLQAHDVLDLPAEAPGPTYNLILPHSECPHCGHRIRVWENIPILSYLFLRGRCSSCAAPISKRYPLTELACGLLSAFVAWHFGFGWQACMVLVLSWGLLAMSLIDAEHQLLPDVLVMPLMWLGLVLNSFGLFVSLHDAFWGAVAGYMALWTVFWLFKLVTGKDGIGYGDFKLLAMLGAWGGWQILPMTILLSSLVGAILGVILLRLRDAKTSTPLPFGPYLAIAGWIALLWGGQITGFYWQFVGLK
;
A
#
# COMPACT_ATOMS: atom_id res chain seq x y z
N MET A 1 -2.41 -30.48 -20.91
CA MET A 1 -2.41 -28.99 -20.81
C MET A 1 -1.94 -28.60 -19.42
N SER A 2 -0.83 -27.91 -19.32
CA SER A 2 -0.34 -27.40 -18.03
C SER A 2 -1.24 -26.28 -17.52
N LEU A 3 -1.19 -25.97 -16.19
CA LEU A 3 -1.95 -24.85 -15.62
C LEU A 3 -1.57 -23.52 -16.30
N ASN A 4 -0.29 -23.34 -16.61
CA ASN A 4 0.20 -22.15 -17.31
C ASN A 4 -0.40 -21.99 -18.70
N GLU A 5 -0.46 -23.08 -19.48
CA GLU A 5 -1.11 -23.11 -20.80
C GLU A 5 -2.61 -22.80 -20.68
N PHE A 6 -3.28 -23.39 -19.68
CA PHE A 6 -4.70 -23.13 -19.47
C PHE A 6 -4.98 -21.66 -19.17
N LEU A 7 -4.22 -21.02 -18.25
CA LEU A 7 -4.43 -19.64 -17.86
C LEU A 7 -4.02 -18.65 -18.97
N SER A 8 -3.00 -18.97 -19.76
CA SER A 8 -2.60 -18.13 -20.90
C SER A 8 -3.61 -18.14 -22.04
N LEU A 9 -4.28 -19.26 -22.27
CA LEU A 9 -5.31 -19.43 -23.30
C LEU A 9 -6.70 -18.93 -22.86
N ASN A 10 -6.93 -18.79 -21.54
CA ASN A 10 -8.22 -18.40 -20.98
C ASN A 10 -8.10 -17.13 -20.11
N PRO A 11 -8.12 -15.92 -20.70
CA PRO A 11 -7.96 -14.67 -19.95
C PRO A 11 -8.97 -14.50 -18.82
N LEU A 12 -10.23 -14.91 -19.02
CA LEU A 12 -11.25 -14.84 -17.97
C LEU A 12 -10.90 -15.73 -16.76
N ALA A 13 -10.40 -16.94 -17.02
CA ALA A 13 -9.96 -17.84 -15.95
C ALA A 13 -8.80 -17.22 -15.14
N PHE A 14 -7.85 -16.56 -15.82
CA PHE A 14 -6.77 -15.86 -15.16
C PHE A 14 -7.27 -14.70 -14.28
N VAL A 15 -8.16 -13.86 -14.81
CA VAL A 15 -8.78 -12.73 -14.07
C VAL A 15 -9.52 -13.23 -12.83
N MET A 16 -10.33 -14.27 -12.96
CA MET A 16 -11.06 -14.85 -11.83
C MET A 16 -10.13 -15.45 -10.79
N THR A 17 -9.10 -16.18 -11.23
CA THR A 17 -8.10 -16.76 -10.32
C THR A 17 -7.33 -15.68 -9.57
N ALA A 18 -6.88 -14.64 -10.27
CA ALA A 18 -6.20 -13.51 -9.64
C ALA A 18 -7.11 -12.77 -8.64
N GLY A 19 -8.39 -12.59 -8.98
CA GLY A 19 -9.38 -12.00 -8.08
C GLY A 19 -9.59 -12.83 -6.82
N LEU A 20 -9.73 -14.14 -6.95
CA LEU A 20 -9.87 -15.05 -5.80
C LEU A 20 -8.61 -15.05 -4.91
N ILE A 21 -7.42 -15.11 -5.51
CA ILE A 21 -6.16 -14.99 -4.77
C ILE A 21 -6.11 -13.63 -4.09
N GLY A 22 -6.52 -12.57 -4.77
CA GLY A 22 -6.59 -11.21 -4.22
C GLY A 22 -7.50 -11.11 -3.00
N LEU A 23 -8.65 -11.79 -2.99
CA LEU A 23 -9.52 -11.84 -1.81
C LEU A 23 -8.80 -12.51 -0.61
N LEU A 24 -8.11 -13.63 -0.83
CA LEU A 24 -7.36 -14.33 0.21
C LEU A 24 -6.21 -13.47 0.74
N ILE A 25 -5.45 -12.84 -0.15
CA ILE A 25 -4.40 -11.88 0.22
C ILE A 25 -5.00 -10.70 0.99
N GLY A 26 -6.14 -10.15 0.56
CA GLY A 26 -6.83 -9.07 1.27
C GLY A 26 -7.19 -9.42 2.71
N SER A 27 -7.62 -10.66 2.97
CA SER A 27 -7.86 -11.17 4.33
C SER A 27 -6.56 -11.19 5.15
N PHE A 28 -5.45 -11.65 4.54
CA PHE A 28 -4.12 -11.59 5.19
C PHE A 28 -3.63 -10.15 5.39
N LEU A 29 -3.86 -9.24 4.44
CA LEU A 29 -3.50 -7.83 4.59
C LEU A 29 -4.17 -7.17 5.80
N ASN A 30 -5.40 -7.55 6.14
CA ASN A 30 -6.04 -7.09 7.37
C ASN A 30 -5.21 -7.44 8.62
N VAL A 31 -4.59 -8.62 8.64
CA VAL A 31 -3.69 -9.02 9.73
C VAL A 31 -2.40 -8.19 9.71
N VAL A 32 -1.81 -7.98 8.54
CA VAL A 32 -0.60 -7.16 8.36
C VAL A 32 -0.85 -5.74 8.85
N VAL A 33 -1.92 -5.10 8.37
CA VAL A 33 -2.26 -3.71 8.70
C VAL A 33 -2.50 -3.52 10.21
N TRP A 34 -3.08 -4.52 10.88
CA TRP A 34 -3.34 -4.47 12.31
C TRP A 34 -2.11 -4.78 13.17
N ARG A 35 -1.28 -5.75 12.75
CA ARG A 35 -0.19 -6.27 13.59
C ARG A 35 1.14 -5.60 13.34
N LEU A 36 1.46 -5.30 12.08
CA LEU A 36 2.78 -4.78 11.72
C LEU A 36 3.13 -3.48 12.45
N PRO A 37 2.24 -2.46 12.56
CA PRO A 37 2.55 -1.25 13.33
C PRO A 37 2.85 -1.55 14.80
N LYS A 38 2.09 -2.44 15.42
CA LYS A 38 2.30 -2.84 16.83
C LYS A 38 3.60 -3.61 17.05
N MET A 39 3.99 -4.44 16.06
CA MET A 39 5.28 -5.15 16.10
C MET A 39 6.43 -4.15 16.04
N LEU A 40 6.36 -3.19 15.13
CA LEU A 40 7.37 -2.14 14.98
C LEU A 40 7.43 -1.23 16.22
N GLU A 41 6.30 -0.83 16.76
CA GLU A 41 6.25 -0.03 17.98
C GLU A 41 6.91 -0.75 19.17
N ARG A 42 6.65 -2.06 19.30
CA ARG A 42 7.29 -2.87 20.32
C ARG A 42 8.81 -2.96 20.11
N GLU A 43 9.24 -3.17 18.88
CA GLU A 43 10.67 -3.24 18.54
C GLU A 43 11.37 -1.90 18.84
N TRP A 44 10.78 -0.77 18.41
CA TRP A 44 11.34 0.55 18.70
C TRP A 44 11.39 0.86 20.20
N ARG A 45 10.40 0.40 20.97
CA ARG A 45 10.41 0.54 22.43
C ARG A 45 11.56 -0.23 23.05
N LEU A 46 11.79 -1.48 22.64
CA LEU A 46 12.91 -2.28 23.11
C LEU A 46 14.25 -1.63 22.75
N GLN A 47 14.41 -1.17 21.52
CA GLN A 47 15.61 -0.44 21.10
C GLN A 47 15.82 0.85 21.91
N ALA A 48 14.76 1.60 22.21
CA ALA A 48 14.85 2.78 23.05
C ALA A 48 15.28 2.46 24.49
N HIS A 49 14.81 1.35 25.06
CA HIS A 49 15.27 0.87 26.37
C HIS A 49 16.77 0.57 26.37
N ASP A 50 17.26 -0.13 25.34
CA ASP A 50 18.69 -0.43 25.20
C ASP A 50 19.56 0.83 25.08
N VAL A 51 19.11 1.80 24.24
CA VAL A 51 19.87 3.05 24.03
C VAL A 51 19.88 3.96 25.25
N LEU A 52 18.83 3.91 26.08
CA LEU A 52 18.69 4.74 27.28
C LEU A 52 19.15 4.04 28.56
N ASP A 53 19.76 2.87 28.46
CA ASP A 53 20.19 2.01 29.60
C ASP A 53 19.06 1.81 30.62
N LEU A 54 17.80 1.70 30.17
CA LEU A 54 16.65 1.44 31.02
C LEU A 54 16.56 -0.06 31.37
N PRO A 55 15.92 -0.42 32.51
CA PRO A 55 15.70 -1.82 32.85
C PRO A 55 15.02 -2.56 31.70
N ALA A 56 15.53 -3.75 31.35
CA ALA A 56 14.97 -4.56 30.30
C ALA A 56 13.49 -4.89 30.61
N GLU A 57 12.59 -4.62 29.65
CA GLU A 57 11.21 -5.09 29.75
C GLU A 57 11.19 -6.62 29.79
N ALA A 58 10.38 -7.20 30.69
CA ALA A 58 10.19 -8.64 30.72
C ALA A 58 9.72 -9.12 29.34
N PRO A 59 10.30 -10.24 28.82
CA PRO A 59 9.89 -10.76 27.53
C PRO A 59 8.41 -11.12 27.55
N GLY A 60 7.62 -10.31 26.86
CA GLY A 60 6.19 -10.56 26.67
C GLY A 60 5.94 -11.73 25.72
N PRO A 61 4.70 -12.22 25.61
CA PRO A 61 4.36 -13.32 24.71
C PRO A 61 4.77 -13.00 23.26
N THR A 62 5.08 -14.06 22.52
CA THR A 62 5.43 -13.94 21.08
C THR A 62 4.30 -13.28 20.33
N TYR A 63 4.60 -12.15 19.68
CA TYR A 63 3.64 -11.40 18.86
C TYR A 63 4.22 -11.17 17.47
N ASN A 64 3.63 -11.83 16.47
CA ASN A 64 4.04 -11.73 15.07
C ASN A 64 2.82 -11.86 14.15
N LEU A 65 3.02 -11.97 12.83
CA LEU A 65 1.91 -12.09 11.87
C LEU A 65 1.13 -13.40 11.99
N ILE A 66 1.69 -14.43 12.63
CA ILE A 66 1.07 -15.75 12.79
C ILE A 66 0.49 -15.91 14.20
N LEU A 67 1.21 -15.46 15.23
CA LEU A 67 0.85 -15.62 16.65
C LEU A 67 0.59 -14.25 17.31
N PRO A 68 -0.40 -14.19 18.24
CA PRO A 68 -1.43 -15.18 18.57
C PRO A 68 -2.40 -15.43 17.41
N HIS A 69 -3.23 -16.48 17.50
CA HIS A 69 -4.31 -16.66 16.50
C HIS A 69 -5.28 -15.48 16.48
N SER A 70 -5.96 -15.30 15.34
CA SER A 70 -7.00 -14.28 15.25
C SER A 70 -8.17 -14.63 16.16
N GLU A 71 -8.60 -13.65 16.96
CA GLU A 71 -9.65 -13.82 17.96
C GLU A 71 -10.59 -12.62 17.98
N CYS A 72 -11.79 -12.83 18.49
CA CYS A 72 -12.74 -11.75 18.71
C CYS A 72 -12.26 -10.83 19.84
N PRO A 73 -12.11 -9.51 19.64
CA PRO A 73 -11.64 -8.59 20.68
C PRO A 73 -12.59 -8.46 21.88
N HIS A 74 -13.87 -8.88 21.74
CA HIS A 74 -14.86 -8.77 22.79
C HIS A 74 -14.97 -10.02 23.68
N CYS A 75 -14.82 -11.23 23.12
CA CYS A 75 -15.04 -12.46 23.86
C CYS A 75 -13.86 -13.46 23.82
N GLY A 76 -12.76 -13.13 23.11
CA GLY A 76 -11.62 -14.04 22.99
C GLY A 76 -11.89 -15.29 22.13
N HIS A 77 -13.09 -15.40 21.49
CA HIS A 77 -13.38 -16.53 20.61
C HIS A 77 -12.38 -16.60 19.48
N ARG A 78 -11.70 -17.75 19.36
CA ARG A 78 -10.74 -18.01 18.28
C ARG A 78 -11.47 -18.12 16.94
N ILE A 79 -11.11 -17.28 15.98
CA ILE A 79 -11.71 -17.29 14.64
C ILE A 79 -11.31 -18.56 13.91
N ARG A 80 -12.28 -19.33 13.47
CA ARG A 80 -12.08 -20.60 12.75
C ARG A 80 -11.81 -20.32 11.26
N VAL A 81 -11.20 -21.27 10.56
CA VAL A 81 -10.83 -21.11 9.14
C VAL A 81 -12.03 -20.71 8.27
N TRP A 82 -13.19 -21.33 8.47
CA TRP A 82 -14.41 -21.00 7.70
C TRP A 82 -15.06 -19.66 8.09
N GLU A 83 -14.76 -19.15 9.30
CA GLU A 83 -15.16 -17.81 9.72
C GLU A 83 -14.26 -16.71 9.16
N ASN A 84 -13.18 -17.11 8.49
CA ASN A 84 -12.20 -16.23 7.85
C ASN A 84 -12.19 -16.34 6.32
N ILE A 85 -13.21 -16.99 5.71
CA ILE A 85 -13.38 -17.01 4.25
C ILE A 85 -13.73 -15.59 3.80
N PRO A 86 -12.91 -14.97 2.91
CA PRO A 86 -13.07 -13.56 2.56
C PRO A 86 -14.48 -13.24 2.08
N ILE A 87 -15.05 -12.14 2.56
CA ILE A 87 -16.39 -11.63 2.25
C ILE A 87 -17.51 -12.59 2.65
N LEU A 88 -17.40 -13.87 2.28
CA LEU A 88 -18.47 -14.88 2.48
C LEU A 88 -18.77 -15.07 3.97
N SER A 89 -17.74 -15.20 4.80
CA SER A 89 -17.94 -15.36 6.26
C SER A 89 -18.65 -14.13 6.87
N TYR A 90 -18.27 -12.93 6.44
CA TYR A 90 -18.93 -11.70 6.89
C TYR A 90 -20.41 -11.67 6.52
N LEU A 91 -20.77 -12.09 5.30
CA LEU A 91 -22.16 -12.16 4.84
C LEU A 91 -22.96 -13.24 5.60
N PHE A 92 -22.42 -14.46 5.76
CA PHE A 92 -23.06 -15.56 6.49
C PHE A 92 -23.27 -15.22 7.96
N LEU A 93 -22.28 -14.59 8.60
CA LEU A 93 -22.35 -14.13 10.00
C LEU A 93 -23.12 -12.82 10.17
N ARG A 94 -23.63 -12.23 9.09
CA ARG A 94 -24.36 -10.95 9.08
C ARG A 94 -23.57 -9.84 9.77
N GLY A 95 -22.22 -9.85 9.60
CA GLY A 95 -21.32 -8.88 10.20
C GLY A 95 -21.19 -8.96 11.73
N ARG A 96 -21.44 -10.13 12.34
CA ARG A 96 -21.39 -10.33 13.79
C ARG A 96 -20.54 -11.54 14.17
N CYS A 97 -19.92 -11.49 15.34
CA CYS A 97 -19.19 -12.62 15.91
C CYS A 97 -20.13 -13.83 16.10
N SER A 98 -19.66 -15.02 15.73
CA SER A 98 -20.42 -16.29 15.88
C SER A 98 -20.69 -16.67 17.34
N SER A 99 -19.86 -16.20 18.30
CA SER A 99 -19.98 -16.54 19.72
C SER A 99 -20.73 -15.49 20.52
N CYS A 100 -20.38 -14.19 20.40
CA CYS A 100 -20.95 -13.13 21.25
C CYS A 100 -21.81 -12.12 20.49
N ALA A 101 -22.02 -12.30 19.19
CA ALA A 101 -22.79 -11.41 18.31
C ALA A 101 -22.28 -9.93 18.26
N ALA A 102 -21.10 -9.63 18.79
CA ALA A 102 -20.49 -8.31 18.65
C ALA A 102 -20.25 -7.96 17.17
N PRO A 103 -20.42 -6.68 16.76
CA PRO A 103 -20.30 -6.27 15.37
C PRO A 103 -18.84 -6.40 14.85
N ILE A 104 -18.69 -6.95 13.64
CA ILE A 104 -17.42 -7.01 12.92
C ILE A 104 -17.31 -5.74 12.08
N SER A 105 -16.14 -5.08 12.12
CA SER A 105 -15.91 -3.86 11.34
C SER A 105 -16.05 -4.12 9.83
N LYS A 106 -16.74 -3.23 9.14
CA LYS A 106 -16.89 -3.25 7.66
C LYS A 106 -15.57 -3.10 6.92
N ARG A 107 -14.54 -2.60 7.60
CA ARG A 107 -13.19 -2.49 7.04
C ARG A 107 -12.67 -3.84 6.52
N TYR A 108 -12.88 -4.93 7.27
CA TYR A 108 -12.38 -6.26 6.89
C TYR A 108 -12.88 -6.68 5.49
N PRO A 109 -14.19 -6.80 5.24
CA PRO A 109 -14.68 -7.19 3.91
C PRO A 109 -14.39 -6.13 2.83
N LEU A 110 -14.28 -4.84 3.16
CA LEU A 110 -13.91 -3.80 2.20
C LEU A 110 -12.46 -3.92 1.75
N THR A 111 -11.52 -4.22 2.64
CA THR A 111 -10.11 -4.48 2.28
C THR A 111 -9.99 -5.73 1.40
N GLU A 112 -10.71 -6.80 1.74
CA GLU A 112 -10.74 -8.02 0.95
C GLU A 112 -11.28 -7.77 -0.45
N LEU A 113 -12.42 -7.09 -0.56
CA LEU A 113 -13.03 -6.72 -1.83
C LEU A 113 -12.11 -5.84 -2.69
N ALA A 114 -11.53 -4.80 -2.07
CA ALA A 114 -10.61 -3.90 -2.77
C ALA A 114 -9.39 -4.66 -3.31
N CYS A 115 -8.79 -5.55 -2.51
CA CYS A 115 -7.66 -6.37 -2.93
C CYS A 115 -8.04 -7.34 -4.05
N GLY A 116 -9.22 -7.99 -3.96
CA GLY A 116 -9.74 -8.87 -5.01
C GLY A 116 -10.01 -8.14 -6.32
N LEU A 117 -10.67 -6.98 -6.27
CA LEU A 117 -10.94 -6.15 -7.45
C LEU A 117 -9.68 -5.60 -8.10
N LEU A 118 -8.72 -5.10 -7.30
CA LEU A 118 -7.42 -4.66 -7.80
C LEU A 118 -6.67 -5.80 -8.50
N SER A 119 -6.70 -7.00 -7.91
CA SER A 119 -6.04 -8.17 -8.49
C SER A 119 -6.68 -8.61 -9.80
N ALA A 120 -8.01 -8.65 -9.86
CA ALA A 120 -8.74 -8.96 -11.09
C ALA A 120 -8.46 -7.91 -12.18
N PHE A 121 -8.42 -6.63 -11.80
CA PHE A 121 -8.13 -5.52 -12.73
C PHE A 121 -6.71 -5.61 -13.29
N VAL A 122 -5.69 -5.85 -12.44
CA VAL A 122 -4.29 -6.02 -12.89
C VAL A 122 -4.17 -7.20 -13.85
N ALA A 123 -4.81 -8.33 -13.53
CA ALA A 123 -4.82 -9.51 -14.39
C ALA A 123 -5.50 -9.25 -15.74
N TRP A 124 -6.59 -8.48 -15.73
CA TRP A 124 -7.28 -8.07 -16.96
C TRP A 124 -6.44 -7.12 -17.81
N HIS A 125 -5.76 -6.15 -17.17
CA HIS A 125 -4.98 -5.11 -17.86
C HIS A 125 -3.71 -5.65 -18.52
N PHE A 126 -2.96 -6.51 -17.81
CA PHE A 126 -1.66 -7.03 -18.28
C PHE A 126 -1.77 -8.39 -19.00
N GLY A 127 -2.86 -9.13 -18.80
CA GLY A 127 -2.93 -10.50 -19.23
C GLY A 127 -2.00 -11.41 -18.43
N PHE A 128 -1.93 -12.70 -18.84
CA PHE A 128 -1.08 -13.68 -18.17
C PHE A 128 0.40 -13.45 -18.49
N GLY A 129 1.20 -13.18 -17.47
CA GLY A 129 2.63 -12.93 -17.62
C GLY A 129 3.32 -12.43 -16.35
N TRP A 130 4.65 -12.32 -16.42
CA TRP A 130 5.46 -11.85 -15.30
C TRP A 130 5.12 -10.42 -14.88
N GLN A 131 4.77 -9.56 -15.83
CA GLN A 131 4.36 -8.19 -15.53
C GLN A 131 3.14 -8.16 -14.62
N ALA A 132 2.09 -8.94 -14.95
CA ALA A 132 0.90 -9.05 -14.12
C ALA A 132 1.23 -9.53 -12.71
N CYS A 133 2.02 -10.64 -12.60
CA CYS A 133 2.39 -11.19 -11.30
C CYS A 133 3.13 -10.17 -10.42
N MET A 134 4.05 -9.42 -11.00
CA MET A 134 4.85 -8.45 -10.24
C MET A 134 4.03 -7.21 -9.87
N VAL A 135 3.17 -6.72 -10.76
CA VAL A 135 2.26 -5.60 -10.44
C VAL A 135 1.21 -6.01 -9.39
N LEU A 136 0.78 -7.28 -9.34
CA LEU A 136 -0.04 -7.79 -8.23
C LEU A 136 0.67 -7.64 -6.88
N VAL A 137 1.95 -8.06 -6.79
CA VAL A 137 2.74 -7.93 -5.56
C VAL A 137 2.88 -6.45 -5.15
N LEU A 138 3.19 -5.57 -6.11
CA LEU A 138 3.24 -4.13 -5.87
C LEU A 138 1.89 -3.59 -5.36
N SER A 139 0.79 -3.97 -6.02
CA SER A 139 -0.56 -3.49 -5.68
C SER A 139 -0.98 -3.91 -4.27
N TRP A 140 -0.65 -5.14 -3.86
CA TRP A 140 -0.90 -5.62 -2.48
C TRP A 140 -0.07 -4.86 -1.45
N GLY A 141 1.21 -4.60 -1.75
CA GLY A 141 2.07 -3.79 -0.89
C GLY A 141 1.58 -2.34 -0.76
N LEU A 142 1.21 -1.71 -1.88
CA LEU A 142 0.66 -0.35 -1.90
C LEU A 142 -0.66 -0.26 -1.12
N LEU A 143 -1.54 -1.26 -1.25
CA LEU A 143 -2.79 -1.32 -0.48
C LEU A 143 -2.50 -1.45 1.02
N ALA A 144 -1.59 -2.34 1.43
CA ALA A 144 -1.19 -2.49 2.83
C ALA A 144 -0.61 -1.19 3.40
N MET A 145 0.34 -0.57 2.69
CA MET A 145 0.97 0.69 3.11
C MET A 145 -0.05 1.83 3.18
N SER A 146 -0.97 1.93 2.23
CA SER A 146 -2.03 2.94 2.24
C SER A 146 -2.95 2.80 3.45
N LEU A 147 -3.31 1.58 3.83
CA LEU A 147 -4.15 1.32 4.99
C LEU A 147 -3.41 1.58 6.30
N ILE A 148 -2.13 1.21 6.39
CA ILE A 148 -1.30 1.48 7.57
C ILE A 148 -1.11 2.99 7.73
N ASP A 149 -0.79 3.71 6.67
CA ASP A 149 -0.58 5.16 6.72
C ASP A 149 -1.86 5.91 7.07
N ALA A 150 -3.01 5.48 6.54
CA ALA A 150 -4.32 6.08 6.85
C ALA A 150 -4.69 5.97 8.34
N GLU A 151 -4.20 4.95 9.07
CA GLU A 151 -4.53 4.71 10.46
C GLU A 151 -3.45 5.14 11.44
N HIS A 152 -2.19 4.92 11.08
CA HIS A 152 -1.04 5.09 11.97
C HIS A 152 -0.08 6.18 11.52
N GLN A 153 -0.27 6.76 10.31
CA GLN A 153 0.65 7.75 9.70
C GLN A 153 2.08 7.21 9.64
N LEU A 154 2.20 5.95 9.29
CA LEU A 154 3.43 5.19 9.24
C LEU A 154 3.54 4.45 7.90
N LEU A 155 4.66 4.61 7.22
CA LEU A 155 5.05 3.82 6.05
C LEU A 155 6.20 2.89 6.45
N PRO A 156 5.94 1.60 6.72
CA PRO A 156 6.94 0.68 7.24
C PRO A 156 8.05 0.40 6.23
N ASP A 157 9.31 0.62 6.62
CA ASP A 157 10.48 0.32 5.78
C ASP A 157 10.55 -1.15 5.39
N VAL A 158 10.07 -2.04 6.24
CA VAL A 158 9.99 -3.50 5.98
C VAL A 158 9.09 -3.85 4.78
N LEU A 159 8.20 -2.95 4.35
CA LEU A 159 7.41 -3.08 3.12
C LEU A 159 8.00 -2.25 1.98
N VAL A 160 8.35 -1.00 2.24
CA VAL A 160 8.82 -0.05 1.20
C VAL A 160 10.13 -0.51 0.59
N MET A 161 11.14 -0.85 1.43
CA MET A 161 12.49 -1.17 0.95
C MET A 161 12.55 -2.45 0.11
N PRO A 162 11.95 -3.58 0.52
CA PRO A 162 11.94 -4.77 -0.32
C PRO A 162 11.25 -4.56 -1.66
N LEU A 163 10.16 -3.79 -1.70
CA LEU A 163 9.47 -3.47 -2.95
C LEU A 163 10.29 -2.53 -3.83
N MET A 164 11.01 -1.58 -3.26
CA MET A 164 11.93 -0.72 -4.03
C MET A 164 13.05 -1.55 -4.68
N TRP A 165 13.70 -2.42 -3.92
CA TRP A 165 14.73 -3.31 -4.45
C TRP A 165 14.18 -4.28 -5.49
N LEU A 166 12.98 -4.82 -5.25
CA LEU A 166 12.32 -5.68 -6.24
C LEU A 166 12.11 -4.94 -7.56
N GLY A 167 11.66 -3.69 -7.54
CA GLY A 167 11.49 -2.86 -8.74
C GLY A 167 12.80 -2.71 -9.52
N LEU A 168 13.92 -2.42 -8.84
CA LEU A 168 15.24 -2.33 -9.46
C LEU A 168 15.69 -3.67 -10.06
N VAL A 169 15.51 -4.77 -9.33
CA VAL A 169 15.84 -6.12 -9.81
C VAL A 169 15.02 -6.48 -11.05
N LEU A 170 13.72 -6.23 -11.05
CA LEU A 170 12.86 -6.51 -12.22
C LEU A 170 13.28 -5.69 -13.45
N ASN A 171 13.65 -4.44 -13.24
CA ASN A 171 14.09 -3.56 -14.31
C ASN A 171 15.53 -3.82 -14.77
N SER A 172 16.34 -4.58 -14.00
CA SER A 172 17.60 -5.12 -14.52
C SER A 172 17.38 -6.16 -15.64
N PHE A 173 16.20 -6.78 -15.66
CA PHE A 173 15.76 -7.66 -16.76
C PHE A 173 14.91 -6.90 -17.80
N GLY A 174 14.73 -5.59 -17.66
CA GLY A 174 13.97 -4.76 -18.60
C GLY A 174 12.46 -5.02 -18.57
N LEU A 175 11.89 -5.41 -17.42
CA LEU A 175 10.47 -5.83 -17.34
C LEU A 175 9.51 -4.66 -17.57
N PHE A 176 9.78 -3.48 -17.04
CA PHE A 176 8.94 -2.28 -17.17
C PHE A 176 9.67 -1.14 -17.86
N VAL A 177 10.84 -0.76 -17.37
CA VAL A 177 11.67 0.34 -17.88
C VAL A 177 13.15 -0.09 -17.90
N SER A 178 14.04 0.73 -18.47
CA SER A 178 15.49 0.46 -18.38
C SER A 178 15.97 0.56 -16.92
N LEU A 179 17.01 -0.22 -16.56
CA LEU A 179 17.61 -0.12 -15.22
C LEU A 179 18.10 1.31 -14.93
N HIS A 180 18.62 2.00 -15.95
CA HIS A 180 19.05 3.40 -15.83
C HIS A 180 17.88 4.31 -15.43
N ASP A 181 16.72 4.18 -16.09
CA ASP A 181 15.54 4.98 -15.75
C ASP A 181 14.98 4.63 -14.37
N ALA A 182 14.96 3.34 -14.01
CA ALA A 182 14.56 2.87 -12.69
C ALA A 182 15.46 3.40 -11.57
N PHE A 183 16.78 3.36 -11.77
CA PHE A 183 17.76 3.89 -10.82
C PHE A 183 17.59 5.40 -10.61
N TRP A 184 17.56 6.17 -11.70
CA TRP A 184 17.35 7.62 -11.60
C TRP A 184 15.94 7.96 -11.14
N GLY A 185 14.95 7.11 -11.43
CA GLY A 185 13.61 7.21 -10.87
C GLY A 185 13.60 7.10 -9.34
N ALA A 186 14.32 6.11 -8.79
CA ALA A 186 14.44 5.97 -7.34
C ALA A 186 15.15 7.19 -6.71
N VAL A 187 16.28 7.62 -7.28
CA VAL A 187 17.03 8.78 -6.79
C VAL A 187 16.19 10.06 -6.88
N ALA A 188 15.62 10.34 -8.04
CA ALA A 188 14.83 11.56 -8.26
C ALA A 188 13.56 11.57 -7.40
N GLY A 189 12.89 10.40 -7.23
CA GLY A 189 11.72 10.26 -6.38
C GLY A 189 12.01 10.62 -4.93
N TYR A 190 13.12 10.10 -4.38
CA TYR A 190 13.55 10.46 -3.03
C TYR A 190 13.89 11.95 -2.93
N MET A 191 14.75 12.44 -3.82
CA MET A 191 15.28 13.80 -3.77
C MET A 191 14.22 14.87 -4.02
N ALA A 192 13.19 14.59 -4.81
CA ALA A 192 12.10 15.54 -5.07
C ALA A 192 11.38 15.93 -3.77
N LEU A 193 10.87 14.96 -3.02
CA LEU A 193 10.16 15.24 -1.77
C LEU A 193 11.11 15.67 -0.65
N TRP A 194 12.34 15.15 -0.61
CA TRP A 194 13.38 15.58 0.31
C TRP A 194 13.71 17.06 0.12
N THR A 195 13.84 17.53 -1.10
CA THR A 195 14.11 18.95 -1.41
C THR A 195 12.94 19.84 -0.95
N VAL A 196 11.70 19.43 -1.27
CA VAL A 196 10.49 20.15 -0.84
C VAL A 196 10.41 20.21 0.68
N PHE A 197 10.70 19.12 1.38
CA PHE A 197 10.71 19.05 2.84
C PHE A 197 11.71 20.06 3.44
N TRP A 198 12.95 20.07 2.97
CA TRP A 198 13.97 20.98 3.51
C TRP A 198 13.69 22.43 3.18
N LEU A 199 13.22 22.75 1.98
CA LEU A 199 12.81 24.11 1.61
C LEU A 199 11.66 24.59 2.52
N PHE A 200 10.66 23.75 2.73
CA PHE A 200 9.54 24.07 3.61
C PHE A 200 10.01 24.26 5.08
N LYS A 201 10.86 23.37 5.58
CA LYS A 201 11.41 23.43 6.94
C LYS A 201 12.27 24.68 7.15
N LEU A 202 13.07 25.07 6.18
CA LEU A 202 13.89 26.30 6.23
C LEU A 202 13.02 27.57 6.28
N VAL A 203 11.89 27.59 5.56
CA VAL A 203 11.00 28.76 5.50
C VAL A 203 10.08 28.84 6.71
N THR A 204 9.54 27.70 7.16
CA THR A 204 8.47 27.67 8.17
C THR A 204 8.91 27.20 9.55
N GLY A 205 10.07 26.55 9.66
CA GLY A 205 10.54 25.90 10.88
C GLY A 205 9.77 24.64 11.28
N LYS A 206 8.85 24.15 10.42
CA LYS A 206 7.96 23.02 10.70
C LYS A 206 8.24 21.84 9.78
N ASP A 207 8.02 20.63 10.27
CA ASP A 207 8.06 19.43 9.47
C ASP A 207 6.73 19.30 8.71
N GLY A 208 6.77 19.29 7.36
CA GLY A 208 5.57 19.34 6.52
C GLY A 208 5.20 18.00 5.86
N ILE A 209 6.17 17.07 5.71
CA ILE A 209 6.00 15.80 5.00
C ILE A 209 6.73 14.71 5.79
N GLY A 210 6.21 13.48 5.81
CA GLY A 210 6.86 12.35 6.46
C GLY A 210 8.04 11.79 5.64
N TYR A 211 9.09 11.32 6.32
CA TYR A 211 10.24 10.66 5.66
C TYR A 211 9.84 9.39 4.91
N GLY A 212 8.74 8.74 5.30
CA GLY A 212 8.20 7.58 4.61
C GLY A 212 7.75 7.87 3.18
N ASP A 213 7.18 9.07 2.95
CA ASP A 213 6.70 9.49 1.63
C ASP A 213 7.84 9.60 0.60
N PHE A 214 9.05 10.02 1.04
CA PHE A 214 10.22 10.10 0.16
C PHE A 214 10.61 8.70 -0.33
N LYS A 215 10.61 7.72 0.59
CA LYS A 215 10.94 6.34 0.29
C LYS A 215 9.87 5.69 -0.58
N LEU A 216 8.59 6.00 -0.34
CA LEU A 216 7.48 5.52 -1.16
C LEU A 216 7.57 6.05 -2.60
N LEU A 217 7.88 7.35 -2.78
CA LEU A 217 8.06 7.91 -4.12
C LEU A 217 9.30 7.36 -4.81
N ALA A 218 10.39 7.12 -4.06
CA ALA A 218 11.57 6.43 -4.57
C ALA A 218 11.25 5.00 -5.04
N MET A 219 10.47 4.26 -4.26
CA MET A 219 10.00 2.92 -4.64
C MET A 219 9.19 2.97 -5.94
N LEU A 220 8.23 3.88 -6.07
CA LEU A 220 7.44 4.04 -7.29
C LEU A 220 8.34 4.37 -8.49
N GLY A 221 9.33 5.26 -8.32
CA GLY A 221 10.34 5.57 -9.34
C GLY A 221 11.20 4.37 -9.73
N ALA A 222 11.52 3.48 -8.77
CA ALA A 222 12.24 2.23 -9.04
C ALA A 222 11.44 1.27 -9.94
N TRP A 223 10.10 1.30 -9.91
CA TRP A 223 9.23 0.47 -10.74
C TRP A 223 8.95 1.08 -12.11
N GLY A 224 8.58 2.35 -12.17
CA GLY A 224 8.10 2.98 -13.39
C GLY A 224 9.06 4.02 -14.01
N GLY A 225 10.26 4.16 -13.44
CA GLY A 225 11.26 5.14 -13.92
C GLY A 225 10.95 6.57 -13.47
N TRP A 226 11.84 7.49 -13.80
CA TRP A 226 11.68 8.90 -13.46
C TRP A 226 10.51 9.57 -14.21
N GLN A 227 10.09 9.00 -15.33
CA GLN A 227 9.04 9.53 -16.20
C GLN A 227 7.67 9.59 -15.52
N ILE A 228 7.39 8.66 -14.59
CA ILE A 228 6.10 8.64 -13.87
C ILE A 228 6.05 9.64 -12.70
N LEU A 229 7.20 10.13 -12.21
CA LEU A 229 7.28 10.95 -10.99
C LEU A 229 6.51 12.27 -11.08
N PRO A 230 6.64 13.09 -12.15
CA PRO A 230 5.91 14.35 -12.24
C PRO A 230 4.39 14.16 -12.16
N MET A 231 3.87 13.15 -12.85
CA MET A 231 2.46 12.81 -12.83
C MET A 231 2.02 12.32 -11.44
N THR A 232 2.83 11.46 -10.81
CA THR A 232 2.55 10.95 -9.47
C THR A 232 2.46 12.09 -8.46
N ILE A 233 3.42 13.02 -8.47
CA ILE A 233 3.44 14.18 -7.57
C ILE A 233 2.24 15.10 -7.82
N LEU A 234 1.94 15.41 -9.08
CA LEU A 234 0.80 16.28 -9.44
C LEU A 234 -0.54 15.68 -9.01
N LEU A 235 -0.79 14.41 -9.33
CA LEU A 235 -2.04 13.75 -8.97
C LEU A 235 -2.19 13.61 -7.46
N SER A 236 -1.15 13.18 -6.76
CA SER A 236 -1.20 13.02 -5.30
C SER A 236 -1.41 14.36 -4.58
N SER A 237 -0.74 15.40 -5.04
CA SER A 237 -0.88 16.76 -4.49
C SER A 237 -2.26 17.34 -4.76
N LEU A 238 -2.81 17.15 -5.96
CA LEU A 238 -4.16 17.61 -6.33
C LEU A 238 -5.22 16.92 -5.46
N VAL A 239 -5.18 15.59 -5.36
CA VAL A 239 -6.13 14.83 -4.54
C VAL A 239 -5.97 15.18 -3.06
N GLY A 240 -4.73 15.27 -2.56
CA GLY A 240 -4.44 15.68 -1.19
C GLY A 240 -4.95 17.09 -0.86
N ALA A 241 -4.77 18.06 -1.77
CA ALA A 241 -5.28 19.42 -1.61
C ALA A 241 -6.81 19.47 -1.58
N ILE A 242 -7.48 18.77 -2.52
CA ILE A 242 -8.95 18.73 -2.58
C ILE A 242 -9.51 18.12 -1.26
N LEU A 243 -9.00 16.97 -0.85
CA LEU A 243 -9.48 16.30 0.36
C LEU A 243 -9.10 17.10 1.62
N GLY A 244 -7.94 17.73 1.64
CA GLY A 244 -7.53 18.64 2.70
C GLY A 244 -8.51 19.81 2.86
N VAL A 245 -8.88 20.48 1.78
CA VAL A 245 -9.87 21.58 1.80
C VAL A 245 -11.26 21.08 2.24
N ILE A 246 -11.70 19.93 1.75
CA ILE A 246 -12.98 19.33 2.15
C ILE A 246 -12.99 19.04 3.66
N LEU A 247 -11.95 18.42 4.17
CA LEU A 247 -11.85 18.09 5.60
C LEU A 247 -11.76 19.33 6.49
N LEU A 248 -11.04 20.38 6.07
CA LEU A 248 -11.00 21.65 6.78
C LEU A 248 -12.37 22.33 6.83
N ARG A 249 -13.18 22.19 5.79
CA ARG A 249 -14.56 22.75 5.76
C ARG A 249 -15.56 21.93 6.58
N LEU A 250 -15.35 20.61 6.67
CA LEU A 250 -16.25 19.71 7.39
C LEU A 250 -15.94 19.58 8.88
N ARG A 251 -14.69 19.84 9.27
CA ARG A 251 -14.26 19.82 10.68
C ARG A 251 -14.11 21.24 11.15
N ASP A 252 -14.82 21.60 12.23
CA ASP A 252 -14.51 22.84 12.96
C ASP A 252 -13.00 22.92 13.24
N ALA A 253 -12.37 24.02 12.88
CA ALA A 253 -10.92 24.25 12.72
C ALA A 253 -10.02 24.04 13.97
N LYS A 254 -10.45 23.25 14.94
CA LYS A 254 -9.72 23.03 16.21
C LYS A 254 -8.85 21.76 16.27
N THR A 255 -8.88 20.91 15.27
CA THR A 255 -8.04 19.69 15.24
C THR A 255 -7.12 19.70 14.05
N SER A 256 -5.89 20.12 14.24
CA SER A 256 -4.76 19.95 13.28
C SER A 256 -4.30 18.48 13.27
N THR A 257 -5.16 17.56 12.85
CA THR A 257 -4.71 16.20 12.57
C THR A 257 -3.97 16.21 11.22
N PRO A 258 -2.71 15.82 11.16
CA PRO A 258 -1.99 15.69 9.90
C PRO A 258 -2.72 14.69 8.98
N LEU A 259 -2.78 15.01 7.69
CA LEU A 259 -3.38 14.14 6.69
C LEU A 259 -2.35 13.11 6.23
N PRO A 260 -2.70 11.82 6.19
CA PRO A 260 -1.83 10.81 5.62
C PRO A 260 -1.65 11.07 4.13
N PHE A 261 -0.41 11.29 3.67
CA PHE A 261 -0.12 11.58 2.27
C PHE A 261 0.15 10.30 1.46
N GLY A 262 0.63 9.25 2.12
CA GLY A 262 0.97 7.96 1.52
C GLY A 262 -0.12 7.33 0.66
N PRO A 263 -1.40 7.27 1.08
CA PRO A 263 -2.47 6.71 0.27
C PRO A 263 -2.65 7.43 -1.07
N TYR A 264 -2.56 8.77 -1.09
CA TYR A 264 -2.69 9.55 -2.31
C TYR A 264 -1.51 9.33 -3.25
N LEU A 265 -0.30 9.25 -2.67
CA LEU A 265 0.93 8.97 -3.40
C LEU A 265 0.91 7.54 -3.99
N ALA A 266 0.44 6.57 -3.23
CA ALA A 266 0.32 5.18 -3.67
C ALA A 266 -0.68 5.03 -4.82
N ILE A 267 -1.87 5.63 -4.72
CA ILE A 267 -2.89 5.60 -5.77
C ILE A 267 -2.38 6.33 -7.03
N ALA A 268 -1.82 7.53 -6.87
CA ALA A 268 -1.30 8.31 -7.98
C ALA A 268 -0.16 7.59 -8.70
N GLY A 269 0.78 6.99 -7.96
CA GLY A 269 1.89 6.22 -8.51
C GLY A 269 1.43 4.95 -9.22
N TRP A 270 0.43 4.26 -8.66
CA TRP A 270 -0.17 3.10 -9.30
C TRP A 270 -0.85 3.47 -10.63
N ILE A 271 -1.62 4.57 -10.67
CA ILE A 271 -2.22 5.09 -11.89
C ILE A 271 -1.14 5.50 -12.90
N ALA A 272 -0.10 6.21 -12.45
CA ALA A 272 1.01 6.64 -13.30
C ALA A 272 1.79 5.46 -13.89
N LEU A 273 1.95 4.36 -13.13
CA LEU A 273 2.60 3.14 -13.61
C LEU A 273 1.79 2.45 -14.72
N LEU A 274 0.46 2.43 -14.59
CA LEU A 274 -0.43 1.76 -15.54
C LEU A 274 -0.68 2.56 -16.81
N TRP A 275 -0.89 3.86 -16.67
CA TRP A 275 -1.33 4.73 -17.76
C TRP A 275 -0.45 5.96 -18.03
N GLY A 276 0.70 6.07 -17.33
CA GLY A 276 1.56 7.26 -17.43
C GLY A 276 1.95 7.61 -18.87
N GLY A 277 2.34 6.62 -19.66
CA GLY A 277 2.66 6.83 -21.08
C GLY A 277 1.48 7.34 -21.92
N GLN A 278 0.29 6.81 -21.68
CA GLN A 278 -0.93 7.19 -22.41
C GLN A 278 -1.37 8.62 -22.03
N ILE A 279 -1.37 8.93 -20.72
CA ILE A 279 -1.76 10.25 -20.21
C ILE A 279 -0.76 11.32 -20.65
N THR A 280 0.52 11.03 -20.60
CA THR A 280 1.56 11.94 -21.09
C THR A 280 1.43 12.15 -22.61
N GLY A 281 1.17 11.07 -23.36
CA GLY A 281 0.93 11.17 -24.82
C GLY A 281 -0.29 12.04 -25.15
N PHE A 282 -1.40 11.86 -24.43
CA PHE A 282 -2.60 12.69 -24.58
C PHE A 282 -2.33 14.15 -24.23
N TYR A 283 -1.57 14.42 -23.17
CA TYR A 283 -1.18 15.78 -22.79
C TYR A 283 -0.37 16.48 -23.90
N TRP A 284 0.64 15.81 -24.49
CA TRP A 284 1.42 16.39 -25.59
C TRP A 284 0.57 16.68 -26.85
N GLN A 285 -0.38 15.79 -27.16
CA GLN A 285 -1.34 16.04 -28.27
C GLN A 285 -2.21 17.25 -27.98
N PHE A 286 -2.72 17.38 -26.75
CA PHE A 286 -3.59 18.51 -26.37
C PHE A 286 -2.85 19.86 -26.39
N VAL A 287 -1.58 19.87 -26.00
CA VAL A 287 -0.74 21.11 -26.03
C VAL A 287 -0.20 21.42 -27.44
N GLY A 288 -0.46 20.54 -28.41
CA GLY A 288 -0.05 20.77 -29.80
C GLY A 288 1.45 20.60 -30.07
N LEU A 289 2.15 19.87 -29.22
CA LEU A 289 3.59 19.59 -29.37
C LEU A 289 3.88 18.24 -30.05
N LYS A 290 2.84 17.57 -30.56
CA LYS A 290 2.93 16.39 -31.46
C LYS A 290 1.84 16.47 -32.51
#